data_d99501da8ec991eb5681ca1cd41b49a9
#
_entry.id   d99501da8ec991eb5681ca1cd41b49a9
#
_cell.length_a   1.000
_cell.length_b   1.000
_cell.length_c   1.000
_cell.angle_alpha   90.00
_cell.angle_beta   90.00
_cell.angle_gamma   90.00
#
_symmetry.space_group_name_H-M   'P 1'
#
loop_
_entity.id
_entity.type
_entity.pdbx_description
1 polymer ?
#
loop_
_entity_poly.entity_id
_entity_poly.type
_entity_poly.pdbx_seq_one_letter_code
_entity_poly.pdbx_strand_id
1 'polypeptide(L)'
;MTYAVMREIRVKDATIGLSQLLSLSVRLRQSLVCMTLLAVLAAQSLLAAENGAHEDPSQLSIYLITVDVGDNVWDNFGHSALRIVDGLAGTDTIYNWGVFEVRDGPVAFAYDFFLDELEYRLATQGTRREIDNYRAQRRSVWQDEIRLTAAQKQRLLARLNWNRAPENLYYDYDYFFNNCTTRIRDYLNEALDGAFYASVAAQAGSTFRDQVRSHYASLQPISFSLDVIMNGNLDREMTGWESLFLPLNLRASLASMQVVEPPMGGLQPLFGERETLLSYEAPAAQRDFYGVASFYGLCLCIYLLLMLKRIRRSYFATHSQIGFRFAGFNFRLLGALSFLLFGLSGIYGVLMLGSWFFSGHGDLHHNANLLLFWPTDLIGAMIALRWFFLAQPWSLTHNNKPFMVYYFFAKLCAVILYCGATFSGYFEQDTQQIALFITPCLFVVGLLSWIVGFDAAKRSDSIL
;
A
#
# COMPACT_ATOMS: atom_id res chain seq x y z
N MET A 1 18.71 50.19 -86.10
CA MET A 1 19.00 50.08 -84.65
C MET A 1 17.76 50.37 -83.79
N THR A 2 16.62 50.74 -84.38
CA THR A 2 15.43 51.19 -83.62
C THR A 2 14.35 50.10 -83.37
N TYR A 3 14.38 48.98 -84.12
CA TYR A 3 13.34 47.93 -84.05
C TYR A 3 13.64 46.83 -82.97
N ALA A 4 14.88 46.61 -82.64
CA ALA A 4 15.29 45.63 -81.64
C ALA A 4 15.01 46.10 -80.20
N VAL A 5 15.17 47.40 -79.92
CA VAL A 5 14.97 48.04 -78.58
C VAL A 5 13.51 48.01 -78.14
N MET A 6 12.56 48.26 -79.11
CA MET A 6 11.12 48.25 -78.77
C MET A 6 10.59 46.85 -78.52
N ARG A 7 11.21 45.77 -79.03
CA ARG A 7 10.78 44.38 -78.76
C ARG A 7 11.25 43.88 -77.40
N GLU A 8 12.40 44.37 -76.93
CA GLU A 8 12.92 44.00 -75.58
C GLU A 8 12.15 44.69 -74.46
N ILE A 9 11.71 45.91 -74.63
CA ILE A 9 10.92 46.66 -73.65
C ILE A 9 9.53 46.00 -73.46
N ARG A 10 8.86 45.63 -74.58
CA ARG A 10 7.55 44.97 -74.55
C ARG A 10 7.58 43.58 -73.96
N VAL A 11 8.67 42.83 -74.07
CA VAL A 11 8.82 41.52 -73.46
C VAL A 11 9.15 41.60 -71.93
N LYS A 12 9.91 42.65 -71.55
CA LYS A 12 10.20 42.89 -70.09
C LYS A 12 8.95 43.33 -69.36
N ASP A 13 8.11 44.22 -69.94
CA ASP A 13 6.88 44.63 -69.25
C ASP A 13 5.84 43.46 -69.14
N ALA A 14 5.76 42.63 -70.15
CA ALA A 14 4.88 41.44 -70.12
C ALA A 14 5.34 40.40 -69.08
N THR A 15 6.67 40.17 -68.90
CA THR A 15 7.21 39.25 -67.93
C THR A 15 7.11 39.80 -66.50
N ILE A 16 7.24 41.14 -66.28
CA ILE A 16 7.03 41.76 -64.96
C ILE A 16 5.54 41.65 -64.56
N GLY A 17 4.62 41.92 -65.49
CA GLY A 17 3.17 41.72 -65.24
C GLY A 17 2.77 40.29 -64.92
N LEU A 18 3.37 39.30 -65.59
CA LEU A 18 3.09 37.88 -65.33
C LEU A 18 3.62 37.41 -63.99
N SER A 19 4.80 37.87 -63.59
CA SER A 19 5.40 37.56 -62.28
C SER A 19 4.64 38.20 -61.11
N GLN A 20 4.13 39.41 -61.30
CA GLN A 20 3.27 40.08 -60.33
C GLN A 20 1.89 39.36 -60.18
N LEU A 21 1.28 38.93 -61.28
CA LEU A 21 0.04 38.16 -61.26
C LEU A 21 0.21 36.77 -60.61
N LEU A 22 1.33 36.09 -60.88
CA LEU A 22 1.66 34.86 -60.25
C LEU A 22 1.90 35.02 -58.72
N SER A 23 2.62 36.05 -58.31
CA SER A 23 2.83 36.37 -56.90
C SER A 23 1.53 36.76 -56.18
N LEU A 24 0.62 37.44 -56.82
CA LEU A 24 -0.70 37.78 -56.30
C LEU A 24 -1.58 36.56 -56.13
N SER A 25 -1.55 35.61 -57.09
CA SER A 25 -2.30 34.37 -57.03
C SER A 25 -1.79 33.44 -55.93
N VAL A 26 -0.47 33.41 -55.68
CA VAL A 26 0.14 32.62 -54.57
C VAL A 26 -0.26 33.25 -53.23
N ARG A 27 -0.19 34.54 -53.07
CA ARG A 27 -0.61 35.25 -51.85
C ARG A 27 -2.11 35.09 -51.58
N LEU A 28 -2.97 35.18 -52.61
CA LEU A 28 -4.40 34.91 -52.49
C LEU A 28 -4.67 33.45 -52.04
N ARG A 29 -3.97 32.48 -52.63
CA ARG A 29 -4.09 31.06 -52.20
C ARG A 29 -3.60 30.85 -50.75
N GLN A 30 -2.49 31.45 -50.35
CA GLN A 30 -2.00 31.37 -48.98
C GLN A 30 -2.97 32.05 -47.98
N SER A 31 -3.55 33.21 -48.32
CA SER A 31 -4.55 33.88 -47.51
C SER A 31 -5.84 33.05 -47.39
N LEU A 32 -6.27 32.35 -48.48
CA LEU A 32 -7.43 31.50 -48.49
C LEU A 32 -7.19 30.25 -47.61
N VAL A 33 -6.01 29.63 -47.69
CA VAL A 33 -5.61 28.52 -46.84
C VAL A 33 -5.53 28.91 -45.35
N CYS A 34 -4.97 30.08 -45.04
CA CYS A 34 -4.96 30.61 -43.67
C CYS A 34 -6.36 30.89 -43.14
N MET A 35 -7.25 31.46 -43.97
CA MET A 35 -8.65 31.70 -43.58
C MET A 35 -9.43 30.40 -43.37
N THR A 36 -9.23 29.39 -44.21
CA THR A 36 -9.87 28.08 -44.04
C THR A 36 -9.33 27.33 -42.79
N LEU A 37 -8.04 27.42 -42.50
CA LEU A 37 -7.44 26.88 -41.28
C LEU A 37 -7.97 27.60 -40.02
N LEU A 38 -8.08 28.92 -40.05
CA LEU A 38 -8.68 29.71 -38.96
C LEU A 38 -10.17 29.39 -38.79
N ALA A 39 -10.91 29.21 -39.86
CA ALA A 39 -12.31 28.81 -39.80
C ALA A 39 -12.51 27.38 -39.25
N VAL A 40 -11.61 26.45 -39.59
CA VAL A 40 -11.61 25.09 -39.07
C VAL A 40 -11.23 25.08 -37.57
N LEU A 41 -10.24 25.88 -37.17
CA LEU A 41 -9.87 26.04 -35.76
C LEU A 41 -10.99 26.70 -34.95
N ALA A 42 -11.66 27.73 -35.51
CA ALA A 42 -12.83 28.36 -34.89
C ALA A 42 -14.03 27.41 -34.81
N ALA A 43 -14.26 26.56 -35.82
CA ALA A 43 -15.28 25.52 -35.80
C ALA A 43 -14.97 24.41 -34.81
N GLN A 44 -13.70 24.03 -34.65
CA GLN A 44 -13.26 23.06 -33.61
C GLN A 44 -13.40 23.63 -32.20
N SER A 45 -13.12 24.94 -32.01
CA SER A 45 -13.35 25.58 -30.70
C SER A 45 -14.84 25.75 -30.38
N LEU A 46 -15.69 25.96 -31.38
CA LEU A 46 -17.16 25.99 -31.22
C LEU A 46 -17.71 24.56 -30.95
N LEU A 47 -17.21 23.52 -31.62
CA LEU A 47 -17.57 22.13 -31.37
C LEU A 47 -17.03 21.63 -30.01
N ALA A 48 -15.87 22.11 -29.57
CA ALA A 48 -15.35 21.83 -28.24
C ALA A 48 -16.14 22.57 -27.15
N ALA A 49 -16.68 23.77 -27.43
CA ALA A 49 -17.56 24.49 -26.54
C ALA A 49 -18.98 23.88 -26.47
N GLU A 50 -19.45 23.28 -27.57
CA GLU A 50 -20.74 22.57 -27.63
C GLU A 50 -20.68 21.16 -27.01
N ASN A 51 -19.50 20.51 -27.03
CA ASN A 51 -19.26 19.24 -26.33
C ASN A 51 -18.95 19.41 -24.83
N GLY A 52 -18.69 20.63 -24.35
CA GLY A 52 -18.93 21.02 -22.98
C GLY A 52 -20.44 21.23 -22.83
N ALA A 53 -21.25 20.14 -22.85
CA ALA A 53 -22.64 20.22 -22.46
C ALA A 53 -22.67 21.02 -21.16
N HIS A 54 -23.38 22.15 -21.14
CA HIS A 54 -23.65 22.90 -19.94
C HIS A 54 -24.50 21.95 -19.05
N GLU A 55 -23.78 21.12 -18.28
CA GLU A 55 -24.39 20.41 -17.18
C GLU A 55 -24.95 21.50 -16.29
N ASP A 56 -26.27 21.65 -16.22
CA ASP A 56 -26.89 22.56 -15.27
C ASP A 56 -26.58 21.98 -13.86
N PRO A 57 -25.70 22.61 -13.07
CA PRO A 57 -25.27 22.06 -11.80
C PRO A 57 -26.44 21.89 -10.80
N SER A 58 -27.56 22.55 -11.06
CA SER A 58 -28.78 22.43 -10.22
C SER A 58 -29.47 21.08 -10.39
N GLN A 59 -29.28 20.38 -11.50
CA GLN A 59 -29.87 19.07 -11.82
C GLN A 59 -28.99 17.89 -11.43
N LEU A 60 -27.79 18.16 -10.90
CA LEU A 60 -26.86 17.12 -10.46
C LEU A 60 -27.10 16.75 -9.00
N SER A 61 -27.18 15.45 -8.75
CA SER A 61 -27.08 14.89 -7.39
C SER A 61 -25.74 14.20 -7.21
N ILE A 62 -25.06 14.51 -6.12
CA ILE A 62 -23.72 14.00 -5.80
C ILE A 62 -23.82 13.21 -4.50
N TYR A 63 -23.26 12.01 -4.51
CA TYR A 63 -23.28 11.12 -3.34
C TYR A 63 -21.89 10.62 -3.00
N LEU A 64 -21.57 10.56 -1.71
CA LEU A 64 -20.47 9.75 -1.21
C LEU A 64 -20.95 8.30 -1.12
N ILE A 65 -20.24 7.41 -1.80
CA ILE A 65 -20.38 5.97 -1.62
C ILE A 65 -19.29 5.52 -0.66
N THR A 66 -19.67 4.89 0.43
CA THR A 66 -18.76 4.29 1.41
C THR A 66 -18.98 2.80 1.42
N VAL A 67 -17.91 2.03 1.24
CA VAL A 67 -17.92 0.58 1.20
C VAL A 67 -17.13 0.05 2.39
N ASP A 68 -17.71 -0.85 3.14
CA ASP A 68 -17.09 -1.48 4.30
C ASP A 68 -15.92 -2.38 3.92
N VAL A 69 -15.17 -2.82 4.89
CA VAL A 69 -14.07 -3.79 4.73
C VAL A 69 -14.56 -5.07 4.06
N GLY A 70 -13.65 -5.78 3.39
CA GLY A 70 -13.93 -7.05 2.70
C GLY A 70 -12.94 -8.15 3.11
N ASP A 71 -13.03 -9.29 2.46
CA ASP A 71 -12.22 -10.48 2.78
C ASP A 71 -10.82 -10.45 2.13
N ASN A 72 -10.60 -9.62 1.10
CA ASN A 72 -9.30 -9.53 0.45
C ASN A 72 -8.34 -8.62 1.22
N VAL A 73 -7.05 -8.87 1.08
CA VAL A 73 -6.00 -8.08 1.74
C VAL A 73 -6.08 -6.58 1.41
N TRP A 74 -6.41 -6.23 0.18
CA TRP A 74 -6.56 -4.84 -0.28
C TRP A 74 -7.90 -4.18 0.09
N ASP A 75 -8.86 -4.95 0.62
CA ASP A 75 -10.18 -4.45 1.01
C ASP A 75 -10.28 -4.06 2.50
N ASN A 76 -9.22 -4.31 3.29
CA ASN A 76 -9.29 -4.19 4.76
C ASN A 76 -9.43 -2.77 5.29
N PHE A 77 -9.12 -1.75 4.49
CA PHE A 77 -9.41 -0.35 4.86
C PHE A 77 -10.79 0.12 4.38
N GLY A 78 -11.55 -0.73 3.65
CA GLY A 78 -12.77 -0.33 3.00
C GLY A 78 -12.50 0.42 1.69
N HIS A 79 -13.51 1.16 1.19
CA HIS A 79 -13.39 1.94 -0.04
C HIS A 79 -14.31 3.15 -0.04
N SER A 80 -13.92 4.21 -0.76
CA SER A 80 -14.76 5.38 -1.02
C SER A 80 -14.83 5.67 -2.50
N ALA A 81 -16.02 6.07 -2.97
CA ALA A 81 -16.27 6.50 -4.34
C ALA A 81 -17.22 7.70 -4.37
N LEU A 82 -17.24 8.45 -5.48
CA LEU A 82 -18.25 9.47 -5.73
C LEU A 82 -19.23 8.96 -6.78
N ARG A 83 -20.53 9.05 -6.51
CA ARG A 83 -21.61 8.83 -7.47
C ARG A 83 -22.17 10.16 -7.91
N ILE A 84 -22.30 10.35 -9.23
CA ILE A 84 -22.88 11.53 -9.82
C ILE A 84 -24.06 11.10 -10.69
N VAL A 85 -25.23 11.64 -10.37
CA VAL A 85 -26.45 11.46 -11.14
C VAL A 85 -26.78 12.77 -11.83
N ASP A 86 -26.83 12.75 -13.15
CA ASP A 86 -27.24 13.87 -13.99
C ASP A 86 -28.63 13.58 -14.53
N GLY A 87 -29.62 14.30 -14.01
CA GLY A 87 -31.02 14.13 -14.39
C GLY A 87 -31.33 14.63 -15.81
N LEU A 88 -30.54 15.58 -16.34
CA LEU A 88 -30.70 16.09 -17.71
C LEU A 88 -30.08 15.15 -18.75
N ALA A 89 -28.86 14.71 -18.50
CA ALA A 89 -28.17 13.78 -19.37
C ALA A 89 -28.65 12.34 -19.23
N GLY A 90 -29.41 12.03 -18.16
CA GLY A 90 -29.87 10.68 -17.85
C GLY A 90 -28.71 9.74 -17.51
N THR A 91 -27.61 10.25 -16.95
CA THR A 91 -26.43 9.48 -16.57
C THR A 91 -26.35 9.25 -15.08
N ASP A 92 -25.86 8.08 -14.68
CA ASP A 92 -25.64 7.67 -13.29
C ASP A 92 -24.30 6.93 -13.22
N THR A 93 -23.28 7.63 -12.74
CA THR A 93 -21.89 7.22 -12.87
C THR A 93 -21.18 7.25 -11.52
N ILE A 94 -20.44 6.18 -11.20
CA ILE A 94 -19.52 6.12 -10.08
C ILE A 94 -18.09 6.39 -10.56
N TYR A 95 -17.38 7.21 -9.79
CA TYR A 95 -15.97 7.56 -9.91
C TYR A 95 -15.19 6.84 -8.82
N ASN A 96 -14.33 5.91 -9.21
CA ASN A 96 -13.51 5.09 -8.35
C ASN A 96 -12.03 5.41 -8.53
N TRP A 97 -11.35 5.81 -7.45
CA TRP A 97 -9.90 5.96 -7.42
C TRP A 97 -9.25 4.71 -6.81
N GLY A 98 -7.96 4.54 -7.06
CA GLY A 98 -7.23 3.37 -6.57
C GLY A 98 -7.54 2.09 -7.33
N VAL A 99 -8.09 2.20 -8.54
CA VAL A 99 -8.34 1.04 -9.39
C VAL A 99 -7.03 0.61 -10.03
N PHE A 100 -6.67 -0.66 -9.84
CA PHE A 100 -5.48 -1.30 -10.39
C PHE A 100 -5.82 -2.68 -10.92
N GLU A 101 -4.93 -3.25 -11.72
CA GLU A 101 -5.08 -4.59 -12.26
C GLU A 101 -4.28 -5.59 -11.42
N VAL A 102 -4.96 -6.58 -10.85
CA VAL A 102 -4.31 -7.69 -10.14
C VAL A 102 -3.91 -8.75 -11.16
N ARG A 103 -2.60 -8.93 -11.37
CA ARG A 103 -2.06 -10.03 -12.16
C ARG A 103 -1.85 -11.23 -11.23
N ASP A 104 -2.34 -12.41 -11.64
CA ASP A 104 -1.99 -13.73 -11.08
C ASP A 104 -2.16 -13.94 -9.55
N GLY A 105 -3.07 -13.21 -8.88
CA GLY A 105 -3.47 -13.52 -7.51
C GLY A 105 -2.67 -12.81 -6.39
N PRO A 106 -2.88 -13.19 -5.10
CA PRO A 106 -2.39 -12.42 -3.96
C PRO A 106 -0.87 -12.32 -3.84
N VAL A 107 -0.12 -13.31 -4.32
CA VAL A 107 1.35 -13.33 -4.22
C VAL A 107 1.95 -12.35 -5.24
N ALA A 108 1.43 -12.33 -6.48
CA ALA A 108 1.86 -11.38 -7.50
C ALA A 108 1.48 -9.95 -7.08
N PHE A 109 0.27 -9.75 -6.54
CA PHE A 109 -0.11 -8.47 -5.94
C PHE A 109 0.87 -8.01 -4.87
N ALA A 110 1.23 -8.88 -3.91
CA ALA A 110 2.16 -8.53 -2.83
C ALA A 110 3.56 -8.18 -3.38
N TYR A 111 4.00 -8.85 -4.44
CA TYR A 111 5.27 -8.57 -5.10
C TYR A 111 5.25 -7.23 -5.84
N ASP A 112 4.26 -7.00 -6.71
CA ASP A 112 4.10 -5.76 -7.47
C ASP A 112 3.88 -4.56 -6.51
N PHE A 113 3.11 -4.76 -5.43
CA PHE A 113 2.94 -3.77 -4.37
C PHE A 113 4.26 -3.46 -3.66
N PHE A 114 5.03 -4.48 -3.27
CA PHE A 114 6.32 -4.29 -2.60
C PHE A 114 7.33 -3.50 -3.45
N LEU A 115 7.31 -3.71 -4.77
CA LEU A 115 8.18 -3.00 -5.71
C LEU A 115 7.65 -1.62 -6.12
N ASP A 116 6.43 -1.25 -5.71
CA ASP A 116 5.76 -0.02 -6.14
C ASP A 116 5.51 0.03 -7.66
N GLU A 117 5.20 -1.14 -8.25
CA GLU A 117 4.97 -1.30 -9.69
C GLU A 117 3.48 -1.30 -10.09
N LEU A 118 2.56 -1.14 -9.13
CA LEU A 118 1.13 -1.12 -9.41
C LEU A 118 0.71 0.24 -10.00
N GLU A 119 0.12 0.20 -11.19
CA GLU A 119 -0.45 1.39 -11.84
C GLU A 119 -1.86 1.66 -11.35
N TYR A 120 -2.02 2.70 -10.54
CA TYR A 120 -3.33 3.12 -10.02
C TYR A 120 -3.95 4.23 -10.83
N ARG A 121 -5.26 4.13 -11.04
CA ARG A 121 -6.00 5.10 -11.84
C ARG A 121 -7.40 5.40 -11.32
N LEU A 122 -7.96 6.49 -11.83
CA LEU A 122 -9.39 6.74 -11.77
C LEU A 122 -10.11 5.84 -12.79
N ALA A 123 -11.17 5.16 -12.37
CA ALA A 123 -12.10 4.47 -13.27
C ALA A 123 -13.53 4.99 -13.08
N THR A 124 -14.30 5.02 -14.16
CA THR A 124 -15.71 5.38 -14.12
C THR A 124 -16.56 4.25 -14.69
N GLN A 125 -17.68 3.96 -14.05
CA GLN A 125 -18.65 2.98 -14.56
C GLN A 125 -20.06 3.28 -14.06
N GLY A 126 -21.06 2.65 -14.66
CA GLY A 126 -22.46 2.79 -14.24
C GLY A 126 -22.67 2.25 -12.83
N THR A 127 -23.44 3.01 -12.02
CA THR A 127 -23.68 2.71 -10.60
C THR A 127 -24.21 1.30 -10.36
N ARG A 128 -25.15 0.84 -11.17
CA ARG A 128 -25.76 -0.50 -10.99
C ARG A 128 -24.71 -1.61 -11.04
N ARG A 129 -23.79 -1.54 -12.01
CA ARG A 129 -22.72 -2.55 -12.17
C ARG A 129 -21.80 -2.56 -10.97
N GLU A 130 -21.46 -1.37 -10.44
CA GLU A 130 -20.57 -1.25 -9.28
C GLU A 130 -21.23 -1.82 -8.01
N ILE A 131 -22.50 -1.49 -7.76
CA ILE A 131 -23.23 -2.03 -6.60
C ILE A 131 -23.38 -3.56 -6.73
N ASP A 132 -23.57 -4.10 -7.93
CA ASP A 132 -23.61 -5.56 -8.14
C ASP A 132 -22.25 -6.21 -7.84
N ASN A 133 -21.13 -5.55 -8.14
CA ASN A 133 -19.79 -6.01 -7.76
C ASN A 133 -19.64 -6.07 -6.22
N TYR A 134 -20.02 -5.02 -5.48
CA TYR A 134 -19.97 -5.02 -4.01
C TYR A 134 -20.92 -6.05 -3.38
N ARG A 135 -22.07 -6.28 -4.02
CA ARG A 135 -22.99 -7.37 -3.61
C ARG A 135 -22.34 -8.74 -3.76
N ALA A 136 -21.65 -8.99 -4.86
CA ALA A 136 -20.91 -10.24 -5.09
C ALA A 136 -19.77 -10.43 -4.05
N GLN A 137 -19.13 -9.35 -3.63
CA GLN A 137 -18.11 -9.34 -2.58
C GLN A 137 -18.69 -9.39 -1.16
N ARG A 138 -20.02 -9.31 -0.99
CA ARG A 138 -20.71 -9.27 0.30
C ARG A 138 -20.23 -8.15 1.22
N ARG A 139 -20.01 -6.96 0.67
CA ARG A 139 -19.59 -5.77 1.42
C ARG A 139 -20.78 -4.84 1.64
N SER A 140 -20.88 -4.25 2.82
CA SER A 140 -21.86 -3.21 3.11
C SER A 140 -21.53 -1.94 2.32
N VAL A 141 -22.58 -1.29 1.83
CA VAL A 141 -22.46 -0.06 1.04
C VAL A 141 -23.45 0.97 1.57
N TRP A 142 -22.96 2.14 1.90
CA TRP A 142 -23.74 3.32 2.28
C TRP A 142 -23.63 4.38 1.21
N GLN A 143 -24.71 5.10 1.02
CA GLN A 143 -24.81 6.25 0.15
C GLN A 143 -25.27 7.44 0.96
N ASP A 144 -24.54 8.54 0.91
CA ASP A 144 -24.87 9.78 1.57
C ASP A 144 -24.88 10.94 0.55
N GLU A 145 -26.03 11.59 0.36
CA GLU A 145 -26.12 12.75 -0.52
C GLU A 145 -25.27 13.91 0.01
N ILE A 146 -24.48 14.56 -0.86
CA ILE A 146 -23.66 15.73 -0.50
C ILE A 146 -24.34 16.98 -1.01
N ARG A 147 -24.79 17.83 -0.10
CA ARG A 147 -25.44 19.12 -0.41
C ARG A 147 -24.42 20.16 -0.76
N LEU A 148 -24.23 20.37 -2.06
CA LEU A 148 -23.34 21.39 -2.61
C LEU A 148 -24.17 22.45 -3.34
N THR A 149 -23.74 23.70 -3.26
CA THR A 149 -24.28 24.79 -4.10
C THR A 149 -23.92 24.56 -5.57
N ALA A 150 -24.62 25.19 -6.48
CA ALA A 150 -24.34 25.10 -7.92
C ALA A 150 -22.86 25.41 -8.24
N ALA A 151 -22.29 26.45 -7.62
CA ALA A 151 -20.89 26.81 -7.80
C ALA A 151 -19.91 25.73 -7.27
N GLN A 152 -20.23 25.09 -6.14
CA GLN A 152 -19.42 24.01 -5.57
C GLN A 152 -19.50 22.74 -6.41
N LYS A 153 -20.68 22.38 -6.93
CA LYS A 153 -20.88 21.29 -7.87
C LYS A 153 -20.05 21.52 -9.15
N GLN A 154 -20.09 22.74 -9.69
CA GLN A 154 -19.31 23.09 -10.88
C GLN A 154 -17.79 22.96 -10.66
N ARG A 155 -17.27 23.40 -9.51
CA ARG A 155 -15.84 23.20 -9.17
C ARG A 155 -15.48 21.73 -9.08
N LEU A 156 -16.30 20.93 -8.38
CA LEU A 156 -16.07 19.50 -8.27
C LEU A 156 -16.08 18.81 -9.64
N LEU A 157 -17.06 19.12 -10.49
CA LEU A 157 -17.12 18.59 -11.86
C LEU A 157 -15.91 18.98 -12.71
N ALA A 158 -15.47 20.24 -12.64
CA ALA A 158 -14.27 20.70 -13.32
C ALA A 158 -13.03 19.88 -12.89
N ARG A 159 -12.92 19.60 -11.58
CA ARG A 159 -11.84 18.76 -11.02
C ARG A 159 -11.94 17.31 -11.49
N LEU A 160 -13.13 16.73 -11.51
CA LEU A 160 -13.37 15.37 -12.01
C LEU A 160 -13.06 15.25 -13.51
N ASN A 161 -13.48 16.22 -14.31
CA ASN A 161 -13.19 16.25 -15.75
C ASN A 161 -11.69 16.39 -16.02
N TRP A 162 -10.98 17.22 -15.24
CA TRP A 162 -9.53 17.31 -15.29
C TRP A 162 -8.87 15.95 -14.97
N ASN A 163 -9.35 15.24 -13.94
CA ASN A 163 -8.77 13.95 -13.55
C ASN A 163 -9.09 12.81 -14.57
N ARG A 164 -10.20 12.93 -15.33
CA ARG A 164 -10.54 11.97 -16.41
C ARG A 164 -9.70 12.16 -17.67
N ALA A 165 -9.03 13.28 -17.84
CA ALA A 165 -8.15 13.50 -18.99
C ALA A 165 -7.03 12.43 -18.98
N PRO A 166 -6.65 11.89 -20.16
CA PRO A 166 -5.69 10.78 -20.24
C PRO A 166 -4.37 11.06 -19.52
N GLU A 167 -3.91 12.29 -19.54
CA GLU A 167 -2.68 12.75 -18.89
C GLU A 167 -2.76 12.82 -17.36
N ASN A 168 -3.97 12.81 -16.78
CA ASN A 168 -4.23 12.93 -15.34
C ASN A 168 -4.90 11.67 -14.76
N LEU A 169 -5.09 10.64 -15.60
CA LEU A 169 -5.87 9.46 -15.25
C LEU A 169 -5.15 8.58 -14.21
N TYR A 170 -3.83 8.41 -14.40
CA TYR A 170 -2.97 7.64 -13.51
C TYR A 170 -2.34 8.53 -12.46
N TYR A 171 -2.00 7.97 -11.30
CA TYR A 171 -1.39 8.71 -10.22
C TYR A 171 -0.59 7.80 -9.28
N ASP A 172 0.41 8.38 -8.61
CA ASP A 172 1.20 7.71 -7.58
C ASP A 172 0.31 7.46 -6.36
N TYR A 173 0.01 6.22 -6.11
CA TYR A 173 -0.85 5.80 -5.00
C TYR A 173 -0.04 5.65 -3.72
N ASP A 174 -0.56 6.20 -2.64
CA ASP A 174 -0.07 5.97 -1.30
C ASP A 174 -1.23 5.55 -0.42
N TYR A 175 -1.10 4.44 0.26
CA TYR A 175 -2.20 3.84 1.04
C TYR A 175 -2.68 4.73 2.20
N PHE A 176 -1.87 5.67 2.71
CA PHE A 176 -2.26 6.62 3.75
C PHE A 176 -2.52 8.03 3.20
N PHE A 177 -1.73 8.48 2.22
CA PHE A 177 -1.69 9.90 1.84
C PHE A 177 -2.29 10.19 0.47
N ASN A 178 -2.40 9.20 -0.42
CA ASN A 178 -2.92 9.40 -1.78
C ASN A 178 -3.74 8.21 -2.27
N ASN A 179 -4.80 7.85 -1.52
CA ASN A 179 -5.68 6.72 -1.80
C ASN A 179 -7.06 7.16 -2.35
N CYS A 180 -7.99 6.23 -2.55
CA CYS A 180 -9.35 6.51 -3.00
C CYS A 180 -10.06 7.54 -2.12
N THR A 181 -9.92 7.44 -0.82
CA THR A 181 -10.60 8.28 0.17
C THR A 181 -9.97 9.67 0.26
N THR A 182 -8.64 9.77 0.28
CA THR A 182 -7.94 11.05 0.34
C THR A 182 -8.17 11.88 -0.91
N ARG A 183 -8.27 11.24 -2.08
CA ARG A 183 -8.64 11.93 -3.34
C ARG A 183 -10.02 12.59 -3.23
N ILE A 184 -11.00 11.87 -2.72
CA ILE A 184 -12.35 12.42 -2.50
C ILE A 184 -12.33 13.52 -1.45
N ARG A 185 -11.63 13.32 -0.33
CA ARG A 185 -11.42 14.30 0.72
C ARG A 185 -10.90 15.63 0.16
N ASP A 186 -9.83 15.55 -0.63
CA ASP A 186 -9.15 16.72 -1.16
C ASP A 186 -10.01 17.45 -2.22
N TYR A 187 -10.73 16.71 -3.08
CA TYR A 187 -11.61 17.30 -4.07
C TYR A 187 -12.85 17.94 -3.44
N LEU A 188 -13.40 17.36 -2.39
CA LEU A 188 -14.48 17.97 -1.63
C LEU A 188 -13.99 19.22 -0.88
N ASN A 189 -12.80 19.18 -0.31
CA ASN A 189 -12.20 20.35 0.34
C ASN A 189 -11.96 21.49 -0.63
N GLU A 190 -11.47 21.20 -1.85
CA GLU A 190 -11.33 22.19 -2.94
C GLU A 190 -12.71 22.76 -3.33
N ALA A 191 -13.72 21.92 -3.50
CA ALA A 191 -15.08 22.37 -3.84
C ALA A 191 -15.71 23.24 -2.75
N LEU A 192 -15.37 23.01 -1.49
CA LEU A 192 -15.84 23.72 -0.30
C LEU A 192 -14.93 24.89 0.10
N ASP A 193 -14.01 25.34 -0.75
CA ASP A 193 -13.08 26.47 -0.49
C ASP A 193 -12.23 26.29 0.78
N GLY A 194 -11.83 25.08 1.13
CA GLY A 194 -11.05 24.77 2.32
C GLY A 194 -11.84 24.66 3.64
N ALA A 195 -13.15 24.86 3.61
CA ALA A 195 -14.00 24.83 4.80
C ALA A 195 -14.03 23.45 5.47
N PHE A 196 -13.85 22.38 4.69
CA PHE A 196 -13.81 21.02 5.23
C PHE A 196 -12.54 20.82 6.07
N TYR A 197 -11.37 21.17 5.57
CA TYR A 197 -10.12 21.10 6.34
C TYR A 197 -10.21 21.90 7.65
N ALA A 198 -10.76 23.11 7.59
CA ALA A 198 -10.92 23.97 8.76
C ALA A 198 -11.89 23.40 9.82
N SER A 199 -12.77 22.47 9.46
CA SER A 199 -13.75 21.84 10.37
C SER A 199 -13.20 20.60 11.08
N VAL A 200 -12.07 20.05 10.64
CA VAL A 200 -11.52 18.80 11.14
C VAL A 200 -10.65 19.03 12.39
N ALA A 201 -10.75 18.13 13.37
CA ALA A 201 -9.95 18.18 14.59
C ALA A 201 -8.44 18.14 14.29
N ALA A 202 -7.62 18.79 15.15
CA ALA A 202 -6.18 18.85 14.96
C ALA A 202 -5.51 17.47 15.05
N GLN A 203 -6.00 16.59 15.95
CA GLN A 203 -5.45 15.25 16.20
C GLN A 203 -6.53 14.19 16.15
N ALA A 204 -6.14 12.96 15.76
CA ALA A 204 -7.03 11.82 15.66
C ALA A 204 -7.09 10.95 16.94
N GLY A 205 -6.10 11.10 17.85
CA GLY A 205 -5.98 10.29 19.07
C GLY A 205 -5.53 8.84 18.83
N SER A 206 -4.98 8.54 17.64
CA SER A 206 -4.49 7.22 17.26
C SER A 206 -3.35 7.32 16.26
N THR A 207 -2.53 6.26 16.15
CA THR A 207 -1.43 6.16 15.19
C THR A 207 -1.87 5.44 13.92
N PHE A 208 -1.09 5.52 12.84
CA PHE A 208 -1.32 4.71 11.64
C PHE A 208 -1.21 3.21 11.95
N ARG A 209 -0.27 2.82 12.81
CA ARG A 209 -0.11 1.41 13.23
C ARG A 209 -1.34 0.88 13.94
N ASP A 210 -1.99 1.68 14.80
CA ASP A 210 -3.25 1.29 15.45
C ASP A 210 -4.33 1.00 14.41
N GLN A 211 -4.41 1.81 13.35
CA GLN A 211 -5.37 1.58 12.27
C GLN A 211 -5.05 0.32 11.47
N VAL A 212 -3.76 0.08 11.14
CA VAL A 212 -3.34 -1.15 10.47
C VAL A 212 -3.73 -2.37 11.31
N ARG A 213 -3.38 -2.39 12.59
CA ARG A 213 -3.71 -3.50 13.50
C ARG A 213 -5.22 -3.75 13.60
N SER A 214 -6.02 -2.70 13.73
CA SER A 214 -7.47 -2.83 13.87
C SER A 214 -8.13 -3.35 12.60
N HIS A 215 -7.71 -2.84 11.44
CA HIS A 215 -8.31 -3.22 10.15
C HIS A 215 -7.87 -4.61 9.68
N TYR A 216 -6.65 -5.04 10.02
CA TYR A 216 -6.18 -6.39 9.71
C TYR A 216 -6.43 -7.39 10.86
N ALA A 217 -7.28 -7.06 11.83
CA ALA A 217 -7.60 -7.95 12.96
C ALA A 217 -8.27 -9.28 12.53
N SER A 218 -8.94 -9.31 11.38
CA SER A 218 -9.50 -10.52 10.75
C SER A 218 -8.45 -11.38 10.04
N LEU A 219 -7.26 -10.82 9.72
CA LEU A 219 -6.16 -11.46 8.98
C LEU A 219 -4.86 -11.43 9.82
N GLN A 220 -4.87 -12.04 10.97
CA GLN A 220 -3.79 -11.99 11.96
C GLN A 220 -2.37 -12.24 11.40
N PRO A 221 -2.11 -13.25 10.53
CA PRO A 221 -0.77 -13.44 9.97
C PRO A 221 -0.29 -12.23 9.15
N ILE A 222 -1.21 -11.54 8.45
CA ILE A 222 -0.88 -10.34 7.68
C ILE A 222 -0.66 -9.16 8.61
N SER A 223 -1.52 -8.96 9.61
CA SER A 223 -1.34 -7.95 10.64
C SER A 223 0.05 -8.03 11.28
N PHE A 224 0.47 -9.25 11.66
CA PHE A 224 1.82 -9.49 12.20
C PHE A 224 2.92 -9.15 11.18
N SER A 225 2.75 -9.58 9.94
CA SER A 225 3.75 -9.29 8.90
C SER A 225 3.92 -7.79 8.70
N LEU A 226 2.81 -7.03 8.67
CA LEU A 226 2.84 -5.58 8.60
C LEU A 226 3.51 -4.94 9.82
N ASP A 227 3.23 -5.45 11.04
CA ASP A 227 3.92 -4.99 12.25
C ASP A 227 5.44 -5.21 12.19
N VAL A 228 5.88 -6.30 11.58
CA VAL A 228 7.32 -6.59 11.42
C VAL A 228 7.97 -5.71 10.36
N ILE A 229 7.33 -5.56 9.18
CA ILE A 229 7.98 -4.93 8.02
C ILE A 229 7.81 -3.42 7.95
N MET A 230 6.79 -2.84 8.60
CA MET A 230 6.56 -1.40 8.63
C MET A 230 7.37 -0.73 9.74
N ASN A 231 7.97 0.41 9.43
CA ASN A 231 8.89 1.13 10.32
C ASN A 231 8.17 2.07 11.31
N GLY A 232 8.94 2.90 12.03
CA GLY A 232 8.45 3.85 13.04
C GLY A 232 7.65 5.03 12.49
N ASN A 233 7.62 5.26 11.17
CA ASN A 233 6.79 6.33 10.60
C ASN A 233 5.30 6.16 10.94
N LEU A 234 4.86 4.91 11.15
CA LEU A 234 3.48 4.58 11.49
C LEU A 234 3.14 4.84 12.95
N ASP A 235 4.12 5.07 13.81
CA ASP A 235 3.94 5.14 15.26
C ASP A 235 3.69 6.56 15.78
N ARG A 236 3.75 7.57 14.89
CA ARG A 236 3.33 8.90 15.24
C ARG A 236 1.80 9.03 15.26
N GLU A 237 1.29 9.88 16.13
CA GLU A 237 -0.12 10.23 16.14
C GLU A 237 -0.51 10.92 14.82
N MET A 238 -1.66 10.53 14.26
CA MET A 238 -2.23 11.16 13.09
C MET A 238 -2.87 12.50 13.43
N THR A 239 -2.80 13.45 12.52
CA THR A 239 -3.74 14.58 12.52
C THR A 239 -5.15 14.09 12.19
N GLY A 240 -6.16 14.86 12.61
CA GLY A 240 -7.54 14.54 12.22
C GLY A 240 -7.72 14.45 10.70
N TRP A 241 -7.02 15.34 9.95
CA TRP A 241 -7.04 15.31 8.48
C TRP A 241 -6.42 14.04 7.90
N GLU A 242 -5.31 13.59 8.44
CA GLU A 242 -4.67 12.33 8.03
C GLU A 242 -5.57 11.13 8.31
N SER A 243 -6.27 11.10 9.43
CA SER A 243 -7.18 9.99 9.77
C SER A 243 -8.31 9.77 8.76
N LEU A 244 -8.59 10.78 7.93
CA LEU A 244 -9.58 10.72 6.85
C LEU A 244 -9.11 9.92 5.62
N PHE A 245 -7.97 9.24 5.70
CA PHE A 245 -7.62 8.23 4.69
C PHE A 245 -8.55 7.01 4.76
N LEU A 246 -9.22 6.83 5.90
CA LEU A 246 -10.19 5.75 6.13
C LEU A 246 -11.59 6.16 5.68
N PRO A 247 -12.29 5.33 4.88
CA PRO A 247 -13.62 5.61 4.36
C PRO A 247 -14.64 5.96 5.43
N LEU A 248 -14.69 5.19 6.52
CA LEU A 248 -15.65 5.43 7.61
C LEU A 248 -15.35 6.71 8.38
N ASN A 249 -14.06 7.09 8.53
CA ASN A 249 -13.69 8.35 9.18
C ASN A 249 -14.07 9.55 8.31
N LEU A 250 -13.79 9.47 6.99
CA LEU A 250 -14.23 10.50 6.04
C LEU A 250 -15.75 10.68 6.10
N ARG A 251 -16.51 9.58 6.03
CA ARG A 251 -17.97 9.58 6.13
C ARG A 251 -18.46 10.22 7.43
N ALA A 252 -17.88 9.85 8.57
CA ALA A 252 -18.25 10.39 9.88
C ALA A 252 -17.95 11.88 9.99
N SER A 253 -16.79 12.33 9.50
CA SER A 253 -16.37 13.73 9.52
C SER A 253 -17.28 14.60 8.65
N LEU A 254 -17.58 14.17 7.43
CA LEU A 254 -18.52 14.88 6.54
C LEU A 254 -19.95 14.90 7.10
N ALA A 255 -20.37 13.85 7.78
CA ALA A 255 -21.69 13.78 8.43
C ALA A 255 -21.87 14.79 9.58
N SER A 256 -20.76 15.17 10.24
CA SER A 256 -20.76 16.17 11.31
C SER A 256 -20.66 17.60 10.79
N MET A 257 -20.31 17.79 9.52
CA MET A 257 -20.12 19.09 8.91
C MET A 257 -21.44 19.79 8.63
N GLN A 258 -21.47 21.10 8.91
CA GLN A 258 -22.59 21.98 8.56
C GLN A 258 -22.17 22.98 7.48
N VAL A 259 -23.08 23.27 6.59
CA VAL A 259 -22.91 24.24 5.49
C VAL A 259 -23.98 25.30 5.54
N VAL A 260 -23.69 26.46 4.97
CA VAL A 260 -24.64 27.58 4.91
C VAL A 260 -25.57 27.39 3.71
N GLU A 261 -26.88 27.35 3.95
CA GLU A 261 -27.88 27.26 2.89
C GLU A 261 -28.14 28.63 2.26
N PRO A 262 -27.88 28.83 0.97
CA PRO A 262 -28.30 30.03 0.24
C PRO A 262 -29.82 29.96 -0.05
N PRO A 263 -30.55 31.10 -0.05
CA PRO A 263 -30.16 32.47 0.26
C PRO A 263 -30.37 32.90 1.71
N MET A 264 -30.96 32.04 2.55
CA MET A 264 -31.43 32.44 3.90
C MET A 264 -30.34 32.39 4.98
N GLY A 265 -29.14 31.85 4.68
CA GLY A 265 -28.00 31.84 5.60
C GLY A 265 -28.15 30.87 6.80
N GLY A 266 -29.11 29.95 6.77
CA GLY A 266 -29.27 28.91 7.80
C GLY A 266 -28.16 27.84 7.71
N LEU A 267 -27.75 27.30 8.87
CA LEU A 267 -26.86 26.15 8.90
C LEU A 267 -27.67 24.87 8.67
N GLN A 268 -27.21 24.03 7.74
CA GLN A 268 -27.75 22.70 7.51
C GLN A 268 -26.65 21.65 7.44
N PRO A 269 -26.93 20.36 7.74
CA PRO A 269 -25.97 19.30 7.56
C PRO A 269 -25.50 19.22 6.10
N LEU A 270 -24.20 18.97 5.89
CA LEU A 270 -23.63 18.75 4.56
C LEU A 270 -24.27 17.53 3.89
N PHE A 271 -24.51 16.45 4.66
CA PHE A 271 -25.23 15.29 4.16
C PHE A 271 -26.75 15.52 4.13
N GLY A 272 -27.35 15.22 2.98
CA GLY A 272 -28.79 15.17 2.76
C GLY A 272 -29.36 13.79 3.11
N GLU A 273 -29.94 13.15 2.10
CA GLU A 273 -30.49 11.80 2.25
C GLU A 273 -29.36 10.79 2.47
N ARG A 274 -29.58 9.89 3.42
CA ARG A 274 -28.62 8.84 3.79
C ARG A 274 -29.28 7.49 3.66
N GLU A 275 -28.68 6.61 2.86
CA GLU A 275 -29.23 5.30 2.53
C GLU A 275 -28.21 4.19 2.73
N THR A 276 -28.69 3.02 3.17
CA THR A 276 -27.90 1.77 3.17
C THR A 276 -28.31 0.95 1.96
N LEU A 277 -27.44 0.92 0.95
CA LEU A 277 -27.72 0.19 -0.30
C LEU A 277 -27.52 -1.32 -0.13
N LEU A 278 -26.51 -1.73 0.62
CA LEU A 278 -26.19 -3.12 0.95
C LEU A 278 -25.81 -3.21 2.43
N SER A 279 -26.25 -4.30 3.08
CA SER A 279 -25.91 -4.57 4.49
C SER A 279 -25.46 -6.03 4.63
N TYR A 280 -24.22 -6.21 5.03
CA TYR A 280 -23.60 -7.49 5.33
C TYR A 280 -22.82 -7.40 6.65
N GLU A 281 -22.53 -8.54 7.23
CA GLU A 281 -21.67 -8.60 8.41
C GLU A 281 -20.20 -8.47 7.97
N ALA A 282 -19.47 -7.55 8.59
CA ALA A 282 -18.04 -7.37 8.33
C ALA A 282 -17.24 -8.59 8.83
N PRO A 283 -16.07 -8.91 8.21
CA PRO A 283 -15.19 -9.96 8.69
C PRO A 283 -14.86 -9.79 10.16
N ALA A 284 -15.14 -10.81 10.97
CA ALA A 284 -14.92 -10.72 12.41
C ALA A 284 -13.44 -10.74 12.74
N ALA A 285 -13.03 -9.92 13.71
CA ALA A 285 -11.68 -9.99 14.25
C ALA A 285 -11.40 -11.39 14.78
N GLN A 286 -10.27 -11.96 14.38
CA GLN A 286 -9.82 -13.26 14.89
C GLN A 286 -9.41 -13.12 16.35
N ARG A 287 -9.59 -14.19 17.13
CA ARG A 287 -9.07 -14.25 18.49
C ARG A 287 -7.55 -14.17 18.46
N ASP A 288 -6.98 -13.61 19.53
CA ASP A 288 -5.54 -13.37 19.70
C ASP A 288 -4.66 -14.59 19.31
N PHE A 289 -4.35 -14.65 18.02
CA PHE A 289 -3.50 -15.70 17.46
C PHE A 289 -2.07 -15.61 18.00
N TYR A 290 -1.58 -14.40 18.23
CA TYR A 290 -0.19 -14.17 18.67
C TYR A 290 0.02 -14.64 20.10
N GLY A 291 -0.88 -14.29 21.02
CA GLY A 291 -0.81 -14.74 22.40
C GLY A 291 -0.86 -16.25 22.50
N VAL A 292 -1.75 -16.88 21.74
CA VAL A 292 -1.88 -18.35 21.70
C VAL A 292 -0.63 -19.00 21.10
N ALA A 293 -0.15 -18.53 19.95
CA ALA A 293 1.04 -19.09 19.29
C ALA A 293 2.30 -18.91 20.16
N SER A 294 2.46 -17.73 20.77
CA SER A 294 3.58 -17.43 21.67
C SER A 294 3.55 -18.28 22.94
N PHE A 295 2.38 -18.49 23.51
CA PHE A 295 2.21 -19.38 24.67
C PHE A 295 2.66 -20.82 24.36
N TYR A 296 2.17 -21.40 23.27
CA TYR A 296 2.60 -22.76 22.87
C TYR A 296 4.08 -22.78 22.47
N GLY A 297 4.57 -21.78 21.78
CA GLY A 297 5.99 -21.64 21.45
C GLY A 297 6.87 -21.61 22.69
N LEU A 298 6.47 -20.83 23.70
CA LEU A 298 7.18 -20.75 24.97
C LEU A 298 7.14 -22.07 25.76
N CYS A 299 5.99 -22.74 25.81
CA CYS A 299 5.87 -24.06 26.41
C CYS A 299 6.83 -25.06 25.74
N LEU A 300 6.91 -25.05 24.42
CA LEU A 300 7.82 -25.89 23.66
C LEU A 300 9.29 -25.53 23.95
N CYS A 301 9.62 -24.25 24.03
CA CYS A 301 10.94 -23.75 24.41
C CYS A 301 11.35 -24.21 25.81
N ILE A 302 10.44 -24.12 26.78
CA ILE A 302 10.67 -24.63 28.17
C ILE A 302 10.89 -26.15 28.16
N TYR A 303 10.07 -26.90 27.43
CA TYR A 303 10.28 -28.34 27.25
C TYR A 303 11.68 -28.65 26.71
N LEU A 304 12.12 -27.97 25.66
CA LEU A 304 13.46 -28.17 25.08
C LEU A 304 14.58 -27.83 26.07
N LEU A 305 14.44 -26.79 26.89
CA LEU A 305 15.38 -26.45 27.96
C LEU A 305 15.47 -27.56 29.00
N LEU A 306 14.33 -28.08 29.45
CA LEU A 306 14.29 -29.23 30.38
C LEU A 306 14.95 -30.49 29.78
N MET A 307 14.84 -30.64 28.46
CA MET A 307 15.45 -31.77 27.73
C MET A 307 16.91 -31.52 27.32
N LEU A 308 17.49 -30.39 27.68
CA LEU A 308 18.86 -30.00 27.25
C LEU A 308 19.90 -31.12 27.52
N LYS A 309 19.86 -31.73 28.69
CA LYS A 309 20.77 -32.84 29.01
C LYS A 309 20.61 -34.02 28.04
N ARG A 310 19.36 -34.32 27.61
CA ARG A 310 19.07 -35.38 26.63
C ARG A 310 19.53 -34.98 25.25
N ILE A 311 19.30 -33.73 24.84
CA ILE A 311 19.76 -33.16 23.56
C ILE A 311 21.29 -33.26 23.47
N ARG A 312 22.02 -32.86 24.51
CA ARG A 312 23.48 -32.96 24.56
C ARG A 312 23.98 -34.41 24.56
N ARG A 313 23.32 -35.31 25.30
CA ARG A 313 23.68 -36.73 25.31
C ARG A 313 23.45 -37.41 23.97
N SER A 314 22.38 -37.06 23.25
CA SER A 314 22.13 -37.63 21.92
C SER A 314 23.18 -37.24 20.91
N TYR A 315 23.72 -36.05 21.04
CA TYR A 315 24.85 -35.56 20.25
C TYR A 315 26.12 -36.39 20.49
N PHE A 316 26.36 -36.81 21.73
CA PHE A 316 27.54 -37.60 22.12
C PHE A 316 27.37 -39.12 21.96
N ALA A 317 26.13 -39.61 21.80
CA ALA A 317 25.80 -41.03 21.83
C ALA A 317 25.72 -41.69 20.44
N THR A 318 26.47 -41.20 19.45
CA THR A 318 26.48 -41.73 18.07
C THR A 318 26.82 -43.23 17.95
N HIS A 319 27.07 -43.96 19.06
CA HIS A 319 27.51 -45.35 19.05
C HIS A 319 26.69 -46.31 19.91
N SER A 320 25.62 -45.90 20.63
CA SER A 320 24.75 -46.84 21.36
C SER A 320 23.31 -46.79 20.86
N GLN A 321 22.83 -47.89 20.30
CA GLN A 321 21.56 -47.96 19.56
C GLN A 321 20.28 -47.76 20.40
N ILE A 322 20.29 -47.90 21.72
CA ILE A 322 19.09 -47.91 22.55
C ILE A 322 18.70 -46.52 23.08
N GLY A 323 19.67 -45.63 23.32
CA GLY A 323 19.41 -44.25 23.74
C GLY A 323 19.05 -43.30 22.58
N PHE A 324 19.29 -43.70 21.35
CA PHE A 324 19.25 -42.89 20.15
C PHE A 324 17.83 -42.46 19.72
N ARG A 325 16.81 -43.31 19.87
CA ARG A 325 15.45 -43.01 19.40
C ARG A 325 14.81 -41.79 20.11
N PHE A 326 14.89 -41.71 21.43
CA PHE A 326 14.27 -40.63 22.19
C PHE A 326 15.10 -39.34 22.21
N ALA A 327 16.39 -39.47 22.17
CA ALA A 327 17.31 -38.35 22.12
C ALA A 327 17.30 -37.71 20.73
N GLY A 328 17.17 -38.51 19.67
CA GLY A 328 16.98 -38.02 18.31
C GLY A 328 15.70 -37.22 18.14
N PHE A 329 14.61 -37.58 18.83
CA PHE A 329 13.35 -36.83 18.76
C PHE A 329 13.52 -35.38 19.25
N ASN A 330 14.08 -35.15 20.44
CA ASN A 330 14.26 -33.81 20.98
C ASN A 330 15.20 -32.95 20.13
N PHE A 331 16.22 -33.54 19.53
CA PHE A 331 17.13 -32.87 18.64
C PHE A 331 16.46 -32.49 17.29
N ARG A 332 15.64 -33.41 16.75
CA ARG A 332 14.82 -33.13 15.56
C ARG A 332 13.78 -32.03 15.84
N LEU A 333 13.16 -32.05 17.02
CA LEU A 333 12.21 -31.01 17.45
C LEU A 333 12.91 -29.65 17.56
N LEU A 334 14.13 -29.59 18.13
CA LEU A 334 14.93 -28.36 18.11
C LEU A 334 15.23 -27.95 16.66
N GLY A 335 15.57 -28.88 15.78
CA GLY A 335 15.81 -28.60 14.37
C GLY A 335 14.58 -28.02 13.66
N ALA A 336 13.39 -28.59 13.89
CA ALA A 336 12.14 -28.11 13.33
C ALA A 336 11.80 -26.68 13.80
N LEU A 337 11.91 -26.42 15.10
CA LEU A 337 11.64 -25.11 15.67
C LEU A 337 12.66 -24.07 15.23
N SER A 338 13.95 -24.44 15.16
CA SER A 338 15.02 -23.59 14.63
C SER A 338 14.78 -23.26 13.16
N PHE A 339 14.36 -24.25 12.36
CA PHE A 339 14.03 -24.03 10.94
C PHE A 339 12.90 -23.00 10.78
N LEU A 340 11.81 -23.14 11.55
CA LEU A 340 10.69 -22.21 11.47
C LEU A 340 11.10 -20.80 11.91
N LEU A 341 11.74 -20.66 13.08
CA LEU A 341 12.09 -19.34 13.62
C LEU A 341 13.18 -18.65 12.80
N PHE A 342 14.26 -19.32 12.44
CA PHE A 342 15.32 -18.72 11.63
C PHE A 342 14.90 -18.57 10.17
N GLY A 343 14.01 -19.43 9.65
CA GLY A 343 13.44 -19.28 8.31
C GLY A 343 12.58 -18.02 8.22
N LEU A 344 11.64 -17.83 9.13
CA LEU A 344 10.83 -16.62 9.19
C LEU A 344 11.69 -15.37 9.45
N SER A 345 12.61 -15.45 10.43
CA SER A 345 13.53 -14.35 10.70
C SER A 345 14.34 -13.94 9.46
N GLY A 346 14.87 -14.90 8.75
CA GLY A 346 15.65 -14.64 7.55
C GLY A 346 14.81 -14.07 6.40
N ILE A 347 13.58 -14.57 6.20
CA ILE A 347 12.65 -14.04 5.20
C ILE A 347 12.32 -12.57 5.49
N TYR A 348 11.91 -12.25 6.74
CA TYR A 348 11.64 -10.85 7.11
C TYR A 348 12.89 -9.98 7.00
N GLY A 349 14.07 -10.50 7.38
CA GLY A 349 15.33 -9.79 7.23
C GLY A 349 15.65 -9.47 5.76
N VAL A 350 15.41 -10.42 4.84
CA VAL A 350 15.57 -10.20 3.39
C VAL A 350 14.57 -9.15 2.88
N LEU A 351 13.30 -9.25 3.28
CA LEU A 351 12.27 -8.29 2.87
C LEU A 351 12.61 -6.87 3.36
N MET A 352 12.92 -6.71 4.65
CA MET A 352 13.25 -5.39 5.22
C MET A 352 14.55 -4.81 4.67
N LEU A 353 15.58 -5.61 4.45
CA LEU A 353 16.81 -5.11 3.83
C LEU A 353 16.60 -4.84 2.34
N GLY A 354 15.85 -5.71 1.66
CA GLY A 354 15.53 -5.57 0.24
C GLY A 354 14.68 -4.32 -0.04
N SER A 355 13.80 -3.94 0.88
CA SER A 355 12.98 -2.74 0.70
C SER A 355 13.82 -1.47 0.53
N TRP A 356 14.98 -1.37 1.17
CA TRP A 356 15.87 -0.21 1.03
C TRP A 356 16.41 -0.01 -0.41
N PHE A 357 16.43 -1.06 -1.21
CA PHE A 357 17.01 -1.05 -2.55
C PHE A 357 15.95 -1.15 -3.65
N PHE A 358 14.80 -1.74 -3.36
CA PHE A 358 13.83 -2.16 -4.38
C PHE A 358 12.42 -1.61 -4.17
N SER A 359 12.07 -1.09 -2.98
CA SER A 359 10.74 -0.58 -2.71
C SER A 359 10.69 0.95 -2.73
N GLY A 360 9.66 1.54 -3.35
CA GLY A 360 9.33 2.96 -3.28
C GLY A 360 8.68 3.37 -1.94
N HIS A 361 8.20 2.40 -1.15
CA HIS A 361 7.48 2.66 0.10
C HIS A 361 8.43 3.03 1.24
N GLY A 362 8.50 4.32 1.60
CA GLY A 362 9.36 4.82 2.68
C GLY A 362 9.07 4.21 4.06
N ASP A 363 7.85 3.73 4.27
CA ASP A 363 7.42 3.08 5.51
C ASP A 363 7.99 1.66 5.72
N LEU A 364 8.66 1.10 4.71
CA LEU A 364 9.37 -0.17 4.80
C LEU A 364 10.88 0.00 5.03
N HIS A 365 11.39 1.25 4.99
CA HIS A 365 12.82 1.54 5.14
C HIS A 365 13.22 1.72 6.61
N HIS A 366 14.52 1.57 6.91
CA HIS A 366 15.11 1.87 8.24
C HIS A 366 14.38 1.23 9.43
N ASN A 367 13.94 -0.01 9.26
CA ASN A 367 13.15 -0.73 10.25
C ASN A 367 14.01 -1.22 11.42
N ALA A 368 13.61 -0.89 12.67
CA ALA A 368 14.31 -1.32 13.89
C ALA A 368 14.34 -2.84 14.07
N ASN A 369 13.37 -3.55 13.50
CA ASN A 369 13.28 -5.01 13.56
C ASN A 369 14.43 -5.71 12.82
N LEU A 370 15.19 -5.01 11.95
CA LEU A 370 16.42 -5.55 11.36
C LEU A 370 17.49 -5.92 12.40
N LEU A 371 17.44 -5.32 13.62
CA LEU A 371 18.31 -5.76 14.72
C LEU A 371 17.98 -7.19 15.15
N LEU A 372 16.70 -7.59 15.04
CA LEU A 372 16.21 -8.90 15.44
C LEU A 372 16.18 -9.92 14.30
N PHE A 373 15.79 -9.51 13.10
CA PHE A 373 15.58 -10.37 11.92
C PHE A 373 16.70 -10.18 10.91
N TRP A 374 17.61 -11.15 10.84
CA TRP A 374 18.77 -11.04 9.97
C TRP A 374 18.59 -11.87 8.69
N PRO A 375 18.90 -11.33 7.49
CA PRO A 375 18.88 -12.10 6.24
C PRO A 375 19.71 -13.41 6.32
N THR A 376 20.81 -13.36 7.05
CA THR A 376 21.73 -14.51 7.26
C THR A 376 21.11 -15.63 8.10
N ASP A 377 19.97 -15.41 8.77
CA ASP A 377 19.25 -16.46 9.49
C ASP A 377 18.75 -17.57 8.55
N LEU A 378 18.59 -17.31 7.24
CA LEU A 378 18.29 -18.35 6.25
C LEU A 378 19.35 -19.45 6.22
N ILE A 379 20.62 -19.11 6.46
CA ILE A 379 21.71 -20.10 6.59
C ILE A 379 21.47 -20.97 7.83
N GLY A 380 21.06 -20.33 8.95
CA GLY A 380 20.66 -21.03 10.17
C GLY A 380 19.49 -22.00 9.95
N ALA A 381 18.48 -21.58 9.18
CA ALA A 381 17.36 -22.43 8.80
C ALA A 381 17.81 -23.67 7.98
N MET A 382 18.70 -23.50 7.02
CA MET A 382 19.25 -24.62 6.23
C MET A 382 20.02 -25.62 7.10
N ILE A 383 20.76 -25.14 8.07
CA ILE A 383 21.45 -26.00 9.06
C ILE A 383 20.44 -26.73 9.93
N ALA A 384 19.39 -26.08 10.36
CA ALA A 384 18.33 -26.66 11.17
C ALA A 384 17.57 -27.77 10.43
N LEU A 385 17.41 -27.71 9.11
CA LEU A 385 16.88 -28.80 8.30
C LEU A 385 17.73 -30.07 8.44
N ARG A 386 19.05 -29.95 8.46
CA ARG A 386 19.93 -31.10 8.70
C ARG A 386 19.72 -31.70 10.08
N TRP A 387 19.52 -30.87 11.10
CA TRP A 387 19.19 -31.35 12.45
C TRP A 387 17.87 -32.12 12.48
N PHE A 388 16.87 -31.60 11.76
CA PHE A 388 15.55 -32.22 11.67
C PHE A 388 15.59 -33.57 10.95
N PHE A 389 16.19 -33.63 9.76
CA PHE A 389 16.17 -34.86 8.94
C PHE A 389 17.17 -35.90 9.41
N LEU A 390 18.38 -35.51 9.75
CA LEU A 390 19.48 -36.42 10.01
C LEU A 390 19.77 -36.61 11.52
N ALA A 391 19.20 -35.76 12.38
CA ALA A 391 19.53 -35.68 13.80
C ALA A 391 21.06 -35.56 14.06
N GLN A 392 21.77 -34.93 13.13
CA GLN A 392 23.21 -34.71 13.18
C GLN A 392 23.51 -33.21 13.21
N PRO A 393 24.31 -32.73 14.16
CA PRO A 393 24.73 -31.37 14.18
C PRO A 393 25.70 -31.13 13.02
N TRP A 394 25.56 -29.97 12.43
CA TRP A 394 26.53 -29.48 11.46
C TRP A 394 27.07 -28.14 11.96
N SER A 395 28.34 -28.08 12.20
CA SER A 395 29.04 -26.85 12.51
C SER A 395 29.71 -26.34 11.24
N LEU A 396 29.44 -25.13 10.84
CA LEU A 396 30.25 -24.43 9.85
C LEU A 396 31.58 -24.09 10.54
N THR A 397 32.61 -24.88 10.27
CA THR A 397 33.96 -24.58 10.71
C THR A 397 34.79 -24.16 9.51
N HIS A 398 35.46 -23.01 9.61
CA HIS A 398 36.52 -22.63 8.68
C HIS A 398 37.81 -22.56 9.47
N ASN A 399 38.84 -23.37 9.10
CA ASN A 399 40.11 -23.48 9.78
C ASN A 399 39.96 -23.71 11.31
N ASN A 400 39.13 -24.70 11.71
CA ASN A 400 38.82 -25.03 13.11
C ASN A 400 38.20 -23.90 13.92
N LYS A 401 37.72 -22.81 13.32
CA LYS A 401 36.98 -21.77 14.02
C LYS A 401 35.49 -22.07 13.98
N PRO A 402 34.81 -22.17 15.14
CA PRO A 402 33.40 -22.47 15.24
C PRO A 402 32.58 -21.22 14.88
N PHE A 403 32.47 -20.92 13.59
CA PHE A 403 31.74 -19.73 13.10
C PHE A 403 30.31 -19.64 13.65
N MET A 404 29.59 -20.76 13.74
CA MET A 404 28.23 -20.80 14.30
C MET A 404 28.18 -20.37 15.78
N VAL A 405 29.21 -20.65 16.57
CA VAL A 405 29.23 -20.24 17.99
C VAL A 405 29.25 -18.72 18.09
N TYR A 406 30.07 -18.06 17.28
CA TYR A 406 30.11 -16.60 17.25
C TYR A 406 28.83 -16.00 16.68
N TYR A 407 28.24 -16.61 15.65
CA TYR A 407 26.98 -16.15 15.06
C TYR A 407 25.83 -16.18 16.07
N PHE A 408 25.60 -17.32 16.73
CA PHE A 408 24.54 -17.44 17.74
C PHE A 408 24.79 -16.57 18.97
N PHE A 409 26.05 -16.40 19.36
CA PHE A 409 26.38 -15.45 20.44
C PHE A 409 26.01 -14.01 20.06
N ALA A 410 26.38 -13.58 18.85
CA ALA A 410 26.01 -12.27 18.35
C ALA A 410 24.47 -12.11 18.25
N LYS A 411 23.78 -13.17 17.81
CA LYS A 411 22.30 -13.19 17.78
C LYS A 411 21.68 -13.05 19.16
N LEU A 412 22.19 -13.74 20.15
CA LEU A 412 21.73 -13.62 21.56
C LEU A 412 21.95 -12.19 22.09
N CYS A 413 23.11 -11.60 21.81
CA CYS A 413 23.38 -10.21 22.15
C CYS A 413 22.39 -9.26 21.44
N ALA A 414 22.09 -9.49 20.17
CA ALA A 414 21.12 -8.68 19.42
C ALA A 414 19.71 -8.78 20.01
N VAL A 415 19.26 -9.97 20.42
CA VAL A 415 17.96 -10.16 21.10
C VAL A 415 17.92 -9.39 22.43
N ILE A 416 18.98 -9.45 23.23
CA ILE A 416 19.07 -8.71 24.49
C ILE A 416 19.07 -7.20 24.25
N LEU A 417 19.84 -6.72 23.28
CA LEU A 417 19.90 -5.31 22.92
C LEU A 417 18.54 -4.83 22.37
N TYR A 418 17.88 -5.63 21.54
CA TYR A 418 16.56 -5.31 21.02
C TYR A 418 15.53 -5.16 22.15
N CYS A 419 15.47 -6.12 23.09
CA CYS A 419 14.60 -6.02 24.25
C CYS A 419 14.94 -4.80 25.11
N GLY A 420 16.22 -4.55 25.38
CA GLY A 420 16.67 -3.38 26.12
C GLY A 420 16.23 -2.08 25.47
N ALA A 421 16.43 -1.95 24.17
CA ALA A 421 16.03 -0.76 23.41
C ALA A 421 14.49 -0.59 23.38
N THR A 422 13.74 -1.68 23.17
CA THR A 422 12.26 -1.65 23.19
C THR A 422 11.72 -1.16 24.55
N PHE A 423 12.14 -1.77 25.64
CA PHE A 423 11.57 -1.48 26.95
C PHE A 423 12.14 -0.19 27.60
N SER A 424 13.25 0.33 27.08
CA SER A 424 13.74 1.66 27.46
C SER A 424 13.11 2.81 26.68
N GLY A 425 12.32 2.51 25.65
CA GLY A 425 11.75 3.53 24.75
C GLY A 425 12.79 4.17 23.82
N TYR A 426 13.90 3.47 23.55
CA TYR A 426 14.94 3.96 22.64
C TYR A 426 14.47 3.97 21.17
N PHE A 427 13.63 2.99 20.79
CA PHE A 427 13.05 2.95 19.45
C PHE A 427 11.84 3.88 19.38
N GLU A 428 11.77 4.69 18.33
CA GLU A 428 10.56 5.41 17.94
C GLU A 428 9.48 4.46 17.43
N GLN A 429 9.89 3.32 16.88
CA GLN A 429 9.02 2.25 16.37
C GLN A 429 8.43 1.44 17.53
N ASP A 430 7.10 1.21 17.50
CA ASP A 430 6.45 0.29 18.45
C ASP A 430 6.84 -1.16 18.14
N THR A 431 7.81 -1.63 18.90
CA THR A 431 8.36 -2.98 18.81
C THR A 431 7.91 -3.90 19.96
N GLN A 432 7.03 -3.41 20.85
CA GLN A 432 6.67 -4.12 22.09
C GLN A 432 6.02 -5.49 21.83
N GLN A 433 5.09 -5.59 20.88
CA GLN A 433 4.44 -6.84 20.56
C GLN A 433 5.44 -7.89 20.03
N ILE A 434 6.34 -7.47 19.14
CA ILE A 434 7.39 -8.34 18.59
C ILE A 434 8.34 -8.80 19.72
N ALA A 435 8.75 -7.85 20.59
CA ALA A 435 9.59 -8.18 21.74
C ALA A 435 8.93 -9.22 22.66
N LEU A 436 7.65 -9.07 22.97
CA LEU A 436 6.94 -10.00 23.86
C LEU A 436 6.69 -11.37 23.21
N PHE A 437 6.33 -11.41 21.94
CA PHE A 437 5.86 -12.64 21.32
C PHE A 437 6.96 -13.48 20.65
N ILE A 438 7.99 -12.85 20.11
CA ILE A 438 9.02 -13.55 19.32
C ILE A 438 10.32 -13.73 20.08
N THR A 439 10.78 -12.72 20.84
CA THR A 439 12.11 -12.76 21.44
C THR A 439 12.31 -13.89 22.46
N PRO A 440 11.32 -14.31 23.29
CA PRO A 440 11.53 -15.43 24.20
C PRO A 440 11.87 -16.73 23.47
N CYS A 441 11.16 -17.01 22.36
CA CYS A 441 11.40 -18.19 21.55
C CYS A 441 12.74 -18.10 20.81
N LEU A 442 13.06 -16.95 20.20
CA LEU A 442 14.33 -16.75 19.53
C LEU A 442 15.51 -16.84 20.49
N PHE A 443 15.38 -16.30 21.70
CA PHE A 443 16.41 -16.39 22.72
C PHE A 443 16.68 -17.84 23.13
N VAL A 444 15.64 -18.61 23.46
CA VAL A 444 15.79 -20.00 23.89
C VAL A 444 16.34 -20.88 22.78
N VAL A 445 15.80 -20.76 21.57
CA VAL A 445 16.29 -21.53 20.41
C VAL A 445 17.71 -21.13 20.05
N GLY A 446 18.02 -19.83 20.07
CA GLY A 446 19.37 -19.32 19.87
C GLY A 446 20.36 -19.85 20.91
N LEU A 447 19.97 -19.86 22.21
CA LEU A 447 20.77 -20.39 23.30
C LEU A 447 21.03 -21.89 23.13
N LEU A 448 20.01 -22.67 22.83
CA LEU A 448 20.14 -24.14 22.61
C LEU A 448 21.02 -24.43 21.40
N SER A 449 20.83 -23.65 20.31
CA SER A 449 21.65 -23.78 19.09
C SER A 449 23.11 -23.40 19.36
N TRP A 450 23.34 -22.37 20.18
CA TRP A 450 24.68 -21.96 20.60
C TRP A 450 25.38 -23.05 21.42
N ILE A 451 24.67 -23.65 22.41
CA ILE A 451 25.20 -24.73 23.24
C ILE A 451 25.57 -25.93 22.39
N VAL A 452 24.69 -26.36 21.48
CA VAL A 452 24.93 -27.48 20.55
C VAL A 452 26.09 -27.20 19.64
N GLY A 453 26.19 -26.00 19.09
CA GLY A 453 27.29 -25.57 18.25
C GLY A 453 28.65 -25.56 18.99
N PHE A 454 28.65 -25.09 20.24
CA PHE A 454 29.83 -25.10 21.10
C PHE A 454 30.33 -26.51 21.44
N ASP A 455 29.42 -27.41 21.78
CA ASP A 455 29.76 -28.80 22.03
C ASP A 455 30.32 -29.48 20.77
N ALA A 456 29.81 -29.13 19.59
CA ALA A 456 30.33 -29.60 18.30
C ALA A 456 31.76 -29.13 18.02
N ALA A 457 32.07 -27.86 18.27
CA ALA A 457 33.39 -27.29 18.07
C ALA A 457 34.46 -27.96 18.98
N LYS A 458 34.17 -28.14 20.28
CA LYS A 458 35.09 -28.77 21.21
C LYS A 458 35.47 -30.19 20.81
N ARG A 459 34.57 -30.91 20.14
CA ARG A 459 34.83 -32.29 19.72
C ARG A 459 35.70 -32.39 18.49
N SER A 460 35.63 -31.44 17.58
CA SER A 460 36.54 -31.41 16.44
C SER A 460 37.97 -31.20 16.85
N ASP A 461 38.21 -30.42 17.94
CA ASP A 461 39.56 -30.18 18.48
C ASP A 461 40.12 -31.36 19.26
N SER A 462 39.26 -32.31 19.73
CA SER A 462 39.70 -33.52 20.47
C SER A 462 39.97 -34.73 19.56
N ILE A 463 39.68 -34.63 18.27
CA ILE A 463 39.90 -35.69 17.27
C ILE A 463 41.14 -35.43 16.38
N LEU A 464 41.72 -34.23 16.47
CA LEU A 464 42.99 -33.87 15.88
C LEU A 464 44.10 -33.97 16.92
#